data_30e085de7467902dbccbb6ae5e60ea81
#
_entry.id   30e085de7467902dbccbb6ae5e60ea81
#
_cell.length_a   1.000
_cell.length_b   1.000
_cell.length_c   1.000
_cell.angle_alpha   90.00
_cell.angle_beta   90.00
_cell.angle_gamma   90.00
#
_symmetry.space_group_name_H-M   'P 1'
#
loop_
_entity.id
_entity.type
_entity.pdbx_description
1 polymer ?
#
loop_
_entity_poly.entity_id
_entity_poly.type
_entity_poly.pdbx_seq_one_letter_code
_entity_poly.pdbx_strand_id
1 'polypeptide(L)'
;AGVAPLLMGTTGEGNSVSAADGLLMVQTAVKAAQGKILIYAGLTGTCVSEQLKAAEAYTAAGADVIVATLPSYYALTDEQMYNYYKTLADGIKGPLMLYNIKATTHMTIPVEVVRRLSEHPNIVGLKDSERDVERMNACIAISRERDDFAYFCGWAAQSAHSLELGADGIVPSTGNFVPKMFQELYEAAVKGDMETANRLQDETNAIAKIYQEGRTLGESLTALKVMMQVDGLCDPYMLAPLTRLPEAVEAEIAARARQVVR
;
A
#
# COMPACT_ATOMS: atom_id res chain seq x y z
N ALA A 1 15.45 -3.83 -6.55
CA ALA A 1 15.25 -2.37 -6.65
C ALA A 1 15.50 -1.65 -5.31
N GLY A 2 15.67 -2.36 -4.19
CA GLY A 2 15.91 -1.70 -2.89
C GLY A 2 14.66 -1.10 -2.23
N VAL A 3 13.48 -1.51 -2.67
CA VAL A 3 12.19 -1.07 -2.11
C VAL A 3 11.68 -2.04 -1.06
N ALA A 4 11.01 -1.52 -0.02
CA ALA A 4 10.38 -2.33 1.02
C ALA A 4 9.01 -2.84 0.55
N PRO A 5 8.65 -4.12 0.78
CA PRO A 5 7.35 -4.65 0.41
C PRO A 5 6.29 -4.32 1.48
N LEU A 6 5.07 -4.00 1.03
CA LEU A 6 3.86 -4.08 1.83
C LEU A 6 3.09 -5.34 1.44
N LEU A 7 3.19 -6.36 2.27
CA LEU A 7 2.51 -7.64 2.11
C LEU A 7 1.04 -7.53 2.49
N MET A 8 0.17 -8.35 1.89
CA MET A 8 -1.27 -8.40 2.16
C MET A 8 -1.96 -7.03 2.15
N GLY A 9 -1.42 -6.05 1.41
CA GLY A 9 -2.15 -4.84 1.07
C GLY A 9 -3.27 -5.16 0.06
N THR A 10 -4.01 -4.13 -0.38
CA THR A 10 -5.08 -4.28 -1.38
C THR A 10 -4.58 -4.93 -2.67
N THR A 11 -3.44 -4.47 -3.20
CA THR A 11 -2.82 -5.05 -4.40
C THR A 11 -2.32 -6.49 -4.15
N GLY A 12 -1.94 -6.82 -2.95
CA GLY A 12 -1.53 -8.17 -2.53
C GLY A 12 -2.71 -9.09 -2.18
N GLU A 13 -3.95 -8.74 -2.57
CA GLU A 13 -5.17 -9.54 -2.36
C GLU A 13 -5.42 -9.91 -0.87
N GLY A 14 -4.93 -9.10 0.06
CA GLY A 14 -4.90 -9.44 1.48
C GLY A 14 -6.24 -9.92 2.06
N ASN A 15 -7.38 -9.36 1.60
CA ASN A 15 -8.71 -9.79 2.05
C ASN A 15 -9.13 -11.19 1.55
N SER A 16 -8.38 -11.79 0.63
CA SER A 16 -8.59 -13.13 0.10
C SER A 16 -7.53 -14.14 0.57
N VAL A 17 -6.49 -13.67 1.26
CA VAL A 17 -5.40 -14.51 1.77
C VAL A 17 -5.82 -15.15 3.10
N SER A 18 -5.63 -16.47 3.23
CA SER A 18 -5.86 -17.15 4.50
C SER A 18 -4.84 -16.73 5.58
N ALA A 19 -5.19 -16.89 6.85
CA ALA A 19 -4.26 -16.56 7.95
C ALA A 19 -2.96 -17.38 7.86
N ALA A 20 -3.04 -18.66 7.43
CA ALA A 20 -1.89 -19.53 7.27
C ALA A 20 -0.98 -19.06 6.12
N ASP A 21 -1.57 -18.72 4.97
CA ASP A 21 -0.82 -18.23 3.81
C ASP A 21 -0.21 -16.86 4.07
N GLY A 22 -0.93 -15.98 4.80
CA GLY A 22 -0.42 -14.67 5.22
C GLY A 22 0.84 -14.81 6.10
N LEU A 23 0.81 -15.72 7.07
CA LEU A 23 1.98 -15.99 7.92
C LEU A 23 3.14 -16.56 7.09
N LEU A 24 2.87 -17.51 6.19
CA LEU A 24 3.89 -18.07 5.29
C LEU A 24 4.51 -17.00 4.39
N MET A 25 3.70 -16.05 3.89
CA MET A 25 4.17 -14.93 3.07
C MET A 25 5.12 -14.03 3.87
N VAL A 26 4.76 -13.68 5.12
CA VAL A 26 5.64 -12.88 6.00
C VAL A 26 6.96 -13.60 6.26
N GLN A 27 6.93 -14.88 6.67
CA GLN A 27 8.13 -15.67 6.91
C GLN A 27 9.04 -15.74 5.67
N THR A 28 8.44 -15.92 4.49
CA THR A 28 9.17 -16.00 3.22
C THR A 28 9.82 -14.66 2.89
N ALA A 29 9.09 -13.55 3.05
CA ALA A 29 9.60 -12.21 2.77
C ALA A 29 10.73 -11.82 3.75
N VAL A 30 10.57 -12.07 5.04
CA VAL A 30 11.59 -11.82 6.07
C VAL A 30 12.86 -12.62 5.76
N LYS A 31 12.72 -13.91 5.43
CA LYS A 31 13.86 -14.76 5.02
C LYS A 31 14.56 -14.22 3.77
N ALA A 32 13.80 -13.75 2.78
CA ALA A 32 14.35 -13.20 1.54
C ALA A 32 15.04 -11.84 1.76
N ALA A 33 14.48 -11.01 2.63
CA ALA A 33 15.00 -9.68 2.96
C ALA A 33 16.34 -9.72 3.70
N GLN A 34 16.58 -10.73 4.52
CA GLN A 34 17.84 -10.89 5.29
C GLN A 34 18.19 -9.65 6.14
N GLY A 35 17.19 -8.95 6.66
CA GLY A 35 17.37 -7.71 7.43
C GLY A 35 17.84 -6.48 6.61
N LYS A 36 17.87 -6.56 5.28
CA LYS A 36 18.34 -5.45 4.42
C LYS A 36 17.27 -4.41 4.11
N ILE A 37 16.00 -4.79 4.21
CA ILE A 37 14.83 -3.95 3.94
C ILE A 37 13.74 -4.23 4.97
N LEU A 38 12.94 -3.21 5.29
CA LEU A 38 11.80 -3.36 6.19
C LEU A 38 10.68 -4.18 5.55
N ILE A 39 9.98 -4.98 6.35
CA ILE A 39 8.81 -5.75 5.95
C ILE A 39 7.56 -5.18 6.60
N TYR A 40 6.68 -4.63 5.77
CA TYR A 40 5.36 -4.16 6.18
C TYR A 40 4.33 -5.27 5.96
N ALA A 41 3.51 -5.58 6.97
CA ALA A 41 2.49 -6.64 6.90
C ALA A 41 1.09 -6.08 7.13
N GLY A 42 0.21 -6.22 6.14
CA GLY A 42 -1.17 -5.75 6.18
C GLY A 42 -2.06 -6.67 7.01
N LEU A 43 -2.85 -6.07 7.90
CA LEU A 43 -3.96 -6.74 8.57
C LEU A 43 -5.24 -6.61 7.75
N THR A 44 -6.00 -7.68 7.68
CA THR A 44 -7.24 -7.76 6.93
C THR A 44 -8.38 -8.29 7.80
N GLY A 45 -9.60 -8.23 7.26
CA GLY A 45 -10.79 -8.68 7.98
C GLY A 45 -11.40 -7.63 8.91
N THR A 46 -12.48 -8.02 9.59
CA THR A 46 -13.31 -7.13 10.42
C THR A 46 -13.30 -7.49 11.89
N CYS A 47 -12.73 -8.64 12.26
CA CYS A 47 -12.69 -9.14 13.64
C CYS A 47 -11.37 -8.70 14.31
N VAL A 48 -11.47 -7.74 15.24
CA VAL A 48 -10.31 -7.15 15.94
C VAL A 48 -9.47 -8.22 16.67
N SER A 49 -10.10 -9.20 17.32
CA SER A 49 -9.36 -10.26 18.01
C SER A 49 -8.55 -11.14 17.06
N GLU A 50 -9.03 -11.39 15.84
CA GLU A 50 -8.28 -12.13 14.82
C GLU A 50 -7.17 -11.27 14.21
N GLN A 51 -7.41 -9.98 14.04
CA GLN A 51 -6.37 -9.03 13.60
C GLN A 51 -5.22 -8.95 14.62
N LEU A 52 -5.51 -8.92 15.92
CA LEU A 52 -4.48 -8.93 16.97
C LEU A 52 -3.67 -10.22 16.99
N LYS A 53 -4.32 -11.38 16.81
CA LYS A 53 -3.62 -12.68 16.66
C LYS A 53 -2.72 -12.70 15.42
N ALA A 54 -3.20 -12.19 14.28
CA ALA A 54 -2.41 -12.10 13.06
C ALA A 54 -1.22 -11.16 13.25
N ALA A 55 -1.41 -10.00 13.86
CA ALA A 55 -0.33 -9.05 14.16
C ALA A 55 0.74 -9.68 15.06
N GLU A 56 0.34 -10.40 16.12
CA GLU A 56 1.29 -11.12 16.98
C GLU A 56 2.10 -12.16 16.18
N ALA A 57 1.43 -12.95 15.34
CA ALA A 57 2.09 -13.94 14.50
C ALA A 57 3.06 -13.31 13.48
N TYR A 58 2.67 -12.21 12.83
CA TYR A 58 3.49 -11.51 11.85
C TYR A 58 4.71 -10.84 12.50
N THR A 59 4.51 -10.19 13.64
CA THR A 59 5.63 -9.59 14.42
C THR A 59 6.61 -10.67 14.90
N ALA A 60 6.09 -11.79 15.42
CA ALA A 60 6.94 -12.93 15.82
C ALA A 60 7.71 -13.57 14.64
N ALA A 61 7.15 -13.48 13.41
CA ALA A 61 7.80 -13.93 12.19
C ALA A 61 8.83 -12.93 11.64
N GLY A 62 8.92 -11.72 12.22
CA GLY A 62 9.91 -10.72 11.85
C GLY A 62 9.38 -9.58 10.95
N ALA A 63 8.07 -9.38 10.87
CA ALA A 63 7.53 -8.16 10.26
C ALA A 63 7.91 -6.94 11.11
N ASP A 64 8.41 -5.88 10.47
CA ASP A 64 8.87 -4.67 11.13
C ASP A 64 7.73 -3.72 11.46
N VAL A 65 6.72 -3.62 10.58
CA VAL A 65 5.58 -2.71 10.74
C VAL A 65 4.28 -3.43 10.36
N ILE A 66 3.29 -3.32 11.23
CA ILE A 66 1.92 -3.77 10.96
C ILE A 66 1.14 -2.62 10.32
N VAL A 67 0.36 -2.93 9.28
CA VAL A 67 -0.43 -1.93 8.53
C VAL A 67 -1.90 -2.32 8.59
N ALA A 68 -2.78 -1.44 9.06
CA ALA A 68 -4.21 -1.76 9.23
C ALA A 68 -5.11 -0.78 8.49
N THR A 69 -6.09 -1.31 7.75
CA THR A 69 -7.23 -0.54 7.21
C THR A 69 -8.37 -0.51 8.21
N LEU A 70 -9.32 0.41 8.03
CA LEU A 70 -10.62 0.32 8.71
C LEU A 70 -11.34 -0.97 8.29
N PRO A 71 -12.12 -1.59 9.20
CA PRO A 71 -13.04 -2.68 8.84
C PRO A 71 -14.15 -2.14 7.94
N SER A 72 -14.47 -2.87 6.84
CA SER A 72 -15.30 -2.35 5.75
C SER A 72 -16.80 -2.61 5.88
N TYR A 73 -17.24 -3.43 6.85
CA TYR A 73 -18.64 -3.87 6.89
C TYR A 73 -19.58 -2.84 7.52
N TYR A 74 -19.21 -2.25 8.66
CA TYR A 74 -20.00 -1.23 9.35
C TYR A 74 -19.47 0.17 9.05
N ALA A 75 -20.37 1.12 8.77
CA ALA A 75 -20.01 2.54 8.77
C ALA A 75 -19.68 2.97 10.20
N LEU A 76 -18.48 3.47 10.43
CA LEU A 76 -18.00 3.90 11.73
C LEU A 76 -18.10 5.42 11.89
N THR A 77 -18.43 5.87 13.12
CA THR A 77 -18.24 7.27 13.49
C THR A 77 -16.76 7.58 13.72
N ASP A 78 -16.38 8.85 13.75
CA ASP A 78 -15.02 9.30 13.98
C ASP A 78 -14.43 8.71 15.27
N GLU A 79 -15.22 8.69 16.34
CA GLU A 79 -14.80 8.14 17.62
C GLU A 79 -14.65 6.61 17.60
N GLN A 80 -15.48 5.91 16.80
CA GLN A 80 -15.33 4.47 16.58
C GLN A 80 -14.07 4.16 15.77
N MET A 81 -13.72 4.98 14.78
CA MET A 81 -12.47 4.86 14.02
C MET A 81 -11.25 5.07 14.92
N TYR A 82 -11.29 6.11 15.76
CA TYR A 82 -10.25 6.36 16.74
C TYR A 82 -10.08 5.18 17.70
N ASN A 83 -11.16 4.70 18.30
CA ASN A 83 -11.14 3.59 19.25
C ASN A 83 -10.69 2.28 18.62
N TYR A 84 -11.06 2.02 17.36
CA TYR A 84 -10.58 0.86 16.61
C TYR A 84 -9.05 0.87 16.49
N TYR A 85 -8.45 1.94 15.98
CA TYR A 85 -7.01 2.03 15.82
C TYR A 85 -6.28 2.07 17.16
N LYS A 86 -6.83 2.76 18.15
CA LYS A 86 -6.28 2.75 19.51
C LYS A 86 -6.25 1.33 20.09
N THR A 87 -7.33 0.57 19.92
CA THR A 87 -7.39 -0.84 20.39
C THR A 87 -6.33 -1.70 19.71
N LEU A 88 -6.12 -1.53 18.40
CA LEU A 88 -5.04 -2.23 17.70
C LEU A 88 -3.67 -1.81 18.22
N ALA A 89 -3.43 -0.51 18.35
CA ALA A 89 -2.16 0.04 18.80
C ALA A 89 -1.79 -0.37 20.23
N ASP A 90 -2.79 -0.43 21.13
CA ASP A 90 -2.62 -0.92 22.50
C ASP A 90 -2.29 -2.43 22.56
N GLY A 91 -2.84 -3.22 21.62
CA GLY A 91 -2.69 -4.68 21.60
C GLY A 91 -1.52 -5.21 20.79
N ILE A 92 -1.00 -4.45 19.85
CA ILE A 92 0.11 -4.84 18.97
C ILE A 92 1.45 -4.52 19.64
N LYS A 93 2.32 -5.52 19.72
CA LYS A 93 3.69 -5.35 20.25
C LYS A 93 4.63 -4.87 19.13
N GLY A 94 4.52 -3.61 18.73
CA GLY A 94 5.36 -3.04 17.68
C GLY A 94 4.69 -1.90 16.92
N PRO A 95 5.35 -1.38 15.89
CA PRO A 95 4.85 -0.26 15.11
C PRO A 95 3.57 -0.61 14.33
N LEU A 96 2.57 0.26 14.42
CA LEU A 96 1.35 0.22 13.63
C LEU A 96 1.30 1.42 12.68
N MET A 97 1.09 1.17 11.40
CA MET A 97 0.79 2.20 10.40
C MET A 97 -0.70 2.17 10.06
N LEU A 98 -1.35 3.33 10.12
CA LEU A 98 -2.72 3.52 9.65
C LEU A 98 -2.77 3.38 8.14
N TYR A 99 -3.84 2.80 7.60
CA TYR A 99 -4.03 2.76 6.16
C TYR A 99 -5.42 3.27 5.77
N ASN A 100 -5.48 4.46 5.18
CA ASN A 100 -6.68 5.05 4.64
C ASN A 100 -6.86 4.65 3.17
N ILE A 101 -7.97 3.96 2.86
CA ILE A 101 -8.34 3.56 1.49
C ILE A 101 -9.86 3.53 1.33
N LYS A 102 -10.45 4.70 1.12
CA LYS A 102 -11.89 4.89 0.94
C LYS A 102 -12.50 4.01 -0.15
N ALA A 103 -11.74 3.72 -1.21
CA ALA A 103 -12.23 2.89 -2.33
C ALA A 103 -12.66 1.47 -1.92
N THR A 104 -12.17 0.94 -0.80
CA THR A 104 -12.49 -0.41 -0.31
C THR A 104 -13.16 -0.42 1.04
N THR A 105 -12.88 0.54 1.89
CA THR A 105 -13.51 0.65 3.23
C THR A 105 -14.79 1.47 3.22
N HIS A 106 -15.04 2.24 2.12
CA HIS A 106 -16.14 3.19 1.97
C HIS A 106 -16.14 4.33 3.01
N MET A 107 -15.06 4.44 3.77
CA MET A 107 -14.86 5.44 4.82
C MET A 107 -13.53 6.15 4.64
N THR A 108 -13.49 7.41 5.06
CA THR A 108 -12.28 8.22 5.18
C THR A 108 -11.95 8.36 6.66
N ILE A 109 -10.69 8.15 7.04
CA ILE A 109 -10.22 8.50 8.39
C ILE A 109 -10.12 10.03 8.44
N PRO A 110 -10.92 10.76 9.25
CA PRO A 110 -10.84 12.22 9.31
C PRO A 110 -9.44 12.69 9.71
N VAL A 111 -8.99 13.82 9.16
CA VAL A 111 -7.66 14.38 9.47
C VAL A 111 -7.47 14.60 10.97
N GLU A 112 -8.51 15.04 11.66
CA GLU A 112 -8.48 15.21 13.12
C GLU A 112 -8.31 13.89 13.87
N VAL A 113 -8.91 12.81 13.38
CA VAL A 113 -8.70 11.46 13.93
C VAL A 113 -7.27 10.99 13.67
N VAL A 114 -6.70 11.27 12.50
CA VAL A 114 -5.28 10.99 12.20
C VAL A 114 -4.39 11.75 13.18
N ARG A 115 -4.63 13.04 13.41
CA ARG A 115 -3.87 13.87 14.36
C ARG A 115 -3.90 13.29 15.77
N ARG A 116 -5.09 12.96 16.29
CA ARG A 116 -5.21 12.31 17.61
C ARG A 116 -4.47 10.97 17.69
N LEU A 117 -4.56 10.16 16.63
CA LEU A 117 -3.90 8.85 16.57
C LEU A 117 -2.38 8.98 16.45
N SER A 118 -1.87 10.01 15.79
CA SER A 118 -0.43 10.24 15.67
C SER A 118 0.26 10.49 17.02
N GLU A 119 -0.48 10.84 18.05
CA GLU A 119 0.04 11.01 19.43
C GLU A 119 0.28 9.66 20.14
N HIS A 120 -0.22 8.55 19.60
CA HIS A 120 -0.04 7.23 20.19
C HIS A 120 1.37 6.68 19.90
N PRO A 121 2.14 6.25 20.92
CA PRO A 121 3.56 5.89 20.74
C PRO A 121 3.81 4.70 19.79
N ASN A 122 2.83 3.82 19.59
CA ASN A 122 2.94 2.68 18.68
C ASN A 122 2.42 2.99 17.26
N ILE A 123 1.83 4.17 17.01
CA ILE A 123 1.34 4.55 15.68
C ILE A 123 2.42 5.38 14.99
N VAL A 124 3.07 4.78 14.01
CA VAL A 124 4.28 5.34 13.37
C VAL A 124 4.01 6.00 12.01
N GLY A 125 2.78 6.06 11.56
CA GLY A 125 2.48 6.73 10.30
C GLY A 125 1.10 6.42 9.72
N LEU A 126 0.88 7.07 8.59
CA LEU A 126 -0.30 6.91 7.75
C LEU A 126 0.11 6.60 6.31
N LYS A 127 -0.38 5.49 5.77
CA LYS A 127 -0.48 5.30 4.32
C LYS A 127 -1.84 5.82 3.86
N ASP A 128 -1.87 6.76 2.92
CA ASP A 128 -3.11 7.35 2.39
C ASP A 128 -3.25 7.12 0.89
N SER A 129 -4.32 6.41 0.50
CA SER A 129 -4.67 6.13 -0.90
C SER A 129 -5.91 6.92 -1.37
N GLU A 130 -6.36 7.89 -0.59
CA GLU A 130 -7.47 8.77 -1.00
C GLU A 130 -7.01 9.78 -2.05
N ARG A 131 -7.89 10.09 -2.99
CA ARG A 131 -7.60 11.00 -4.11
C ARG A 131 -8.09 12.40 -3.77
N ASP A 132 -7.43 13.03 -2.80
CA ASP A 132 -7.75 14.37 -2.30
C ASP A 132 -6.45 15.11 -1.95
N VAL A 133 -6.13 16.16 -2.71
CA VAL A 133 -4.89 16.94 -2.54
C VAL A 133 -4.91 17.76 -1.26
N GLU A 134 -6.07 18.31 -0.87
CA GLU A 134 -6.17 19.11 0.37
C GLU A 134 -5.95 18.21 1.58
N ARG A 135 -6.54 17.02 1.58
CA ARG A 135 -6.31 16.02 2.60
C ARG A 135 -4.83 15.57 2.64
N MET A 136 -4.23 15.32 1.47
CA MET A 136 -2.81 14.94 1.37
C MET A 136 -1.94 16.00 2.03
N ASN A 137 -2.13 17.28 1.71
CA ASN A 137 -1.42 18.41 2.32
C ASN A 137 -1.60 18.44 3.85
N ALA A 138 -2.83 18.27 4.33
CA ALA A 138 -3.12 18.30 5.77
C ALA A 138 -2.46 17.14 6.52
N CYS A 139 -2.43 15.93 5.94
CA CYS A 139 -1.81 14.76 6.55
C CYS A 139 -0.26 14.83 6.50
N ILE A 140 0.32 15.35 5.41
CA ILE A 140 1.77 15.63 5.34
C ILE A 140 2.17 16.68 6.39
N ALA A 141 1.34 17.69 6.64
CA ALA A 141 1.62 18.68 7.70
C ALA A 141 1.70 18.01 9.07
N ILE A 142 0.87 16.99 9.37
CA ILE A 142 0.96 16.23 10.62
C ILE A 142 2.29 15.48 10.72
N SER A 143 2.74 14.80 9.66
CA SER A 143 4.02 14.08 9.69
C SER A 143 5.20 15.03 9.88
N ARG A 144 5.16 16.22 9.31
CA ARG A 144 6.22 17.22 9.46
C ARG A 144 6.31 17.87 10.86
N GLU A 145 5.27 17.77 11.66
CA GLU A 145 5.26 18.23 13.06
C GLU A 145 5.89 17.18 14.01
N ARG A 146 6.20 15.96 13.50
CA ARG A 146 6.60 14.81 14.32
C ARG A 146 7.65 13.93 13.61
N ASP A 147 8.79 13.73 14.27
CA ASP A 147 9.88 12.88 13.75
C ASP A 147 9.55 11.36 13.85
N ASP A 148 8.51 10.99 14.61
CA ASP A 148 8.11 9.61 14.88
C ASP A 148 6.83 9.17 14.13
N PHE A 149 6.30 10.01 13.23
CA PHE A 149 5.09 9.74 12.45
C PHE A 149 5.29 10.07 10.96
N ALA A 150 5.28 9.06 10.11
CA ALA A 150 5.52 9.18 8.66
C ALA A 150 4.22 9.25 7.84
N TYR A 151 4.22 10.01 6.75
CA TYR A 151 3.17 9.99 5.74
C TYR A 151 3.64 9.27 4.46
N PHE A 152 2.91 8.23 4.05
CA PHE A 152 3.16 7.51 2.81
C PHE A 152 2.03 7.71 1.80
N CYS A 153 2.34 8.28 0.64
CA CYS A 153 1.38 8.48 -0.43
C CYS A 153 1.05 7.15 -1.13
N GLY A 154 -0.20 6.73 -1.05
CA GLY A 154 -0.74 5.57 -1.76
C GLY A 154 -1.41 5.91 -3.09
N TRP A 155 -1.58 7.20 -3.42
CA TRP A 155 -2.08 7.68 -4.70
C TRP A 155 -0.94 7.80 -5.71
N ALA A 156 -0.66 6.71 -6.41
CA ALA A 156 0.52 6.57 -7.26
C ALA A 156 0.71 7.71 -8.27
N ALA A 157 -0.39 8.29 -8.80
CA ALA A 157 -0.34 9.40 -9.75
C ALA A 157 0.12 10.74 -9.13
N GLN A 158 0.27 10.79 -7.81
CA GLN A 158 0.76 11.97 -7.07
C GLN A 158 2.07 11.68 -6.34
N SER A 159 2.79 10.63 -6.70
CA SER A 159 4.03 10.24 -6.02
C SER A 159 5.06 11.37 -5.99
N ALA A 160 5.40 11.94 -7.15
CA ALA A 160 6.37 13.04 -7.24
C ALA A 160 5.90 14.27 -6.47
N HIS A 161 4.65 14.69 -6.66
CA HIS A 161 4.08 15.85 -5.98
C HIS A 161 4.01 15.66 -4.46
N SER A 162 3.63 14.48 -3.98
CA SER A 162 3.61 14.21 -2.53
C SER A 162 5.00 14.31 -1.90
N LEU A 163 6.03 13.83 -2.58
CA LEU A 163 7.42 13.93 -2.13
C LEU A 163 7.92 15.38 -2.14
N GLU A 164 7.55 16.17 -3.17
CA GLU A 164 7.83 17.62 -3.21
C GLU A 164 7.22 18.37 -2.02
N LEU A 165 6.02 17.96 -1.58
CA LEU A 165 5.35 18.50 -0.40
C LEU A 165 5.96 18.00 0.92
N GLY A 166 6.83 17.02 0.89
CA GLY A 166 7.52 16.47 2.05
C GLY A 166 6.92 15.19 2.62
N ALA A 167 6.25 14.38 1.79
CA ALA A 167 5.90 13.01 2.16
C ALA A 167 7.16 12.17 2.42
N ASP A 168 7.09 11.26 3.40
CA ASP A 168 8.22 10.40 3.79
C ASP A 168 8.42 9.22 2.83
N GLY A 169 7.36 8.85 2.08
CA GLY A 169 7.45 7.74 1.15
C GLY A 169 6.24 7.60 0.24
N ILE A 170 6.33 6.61 -0.65
CA ILE A 170 5.29 6.30 -1.64
C ILE A 170 5.00 4.80 -1.66
N VAL A 171 3.74 4.41 -1.89
CA VAL A 171 3.32 3.00 -1.96
C VAL A 171 2.48 2.74 -3.21
N PRO A 172 3.08 2.83 -4.40
CA PRO A 172 2.37 2.71 -5.67
C PRO A 172 2.09 1.24 -6.04
N SER A 173 0.87 0.93 -6.47
CA SER A 173 0.53 -0.41 -6.99
C SER A 173 1.32 -0.77 -8.26
N THR A 174 1.57 0.20 -9.14
CA THR A 174 2.38 0.04 -10.36
C THR A 174 3.83 -0.35 -10.02
N GLY A 175 4.30 -0.08 -8.80
CA GLY A 175 5.60 -0.49 -8.29
C GLY A 175 5.81 -2.01 -8.24
N ASN A 176 4.75 -2.82 -8.31
CA ASN A 176 4.87 -4.27 -8.46
C ASN A 176 5.43 -4.67 -9.84
N PHE A 177 5.26 -3.83 -10.85
CA PHE A 177 5.73 -4.07 -12.21
C PHE A 177 7.01 -3.30 -12.54
N VAL A 178 7.11 -2.04 -12.12
CA VAL A 178 8.26 -1.16 -12.37
C VAL A 178 8.86 -0.59 -11.08
N PRO A 179 9.32 -1.44 -10.14
CA PRO A 179 9.78 -0.96 -8.83
C PRO A 179 11.00 -0.05 -8.93
N LYS A 180 11.88 -0.28 -9.92
CA LYS A 180 13.09 0.53 -10.14
C LYS A 180 12.74 1.96 -10.53
N MET A 181 11.75 2.16 -11.40
CA MET A 181 11.30 3.51 -11.80
C MET A 181 10.78 4.32 -10.62
N PHE A 182 10.03 3.69 -9.70
CA PHE A 182 9.57 4.37 -8.49
C PHE A 182 10.68 4.64 -7.49
N GLN A 183 11.70 3.79 -7.42
CA GLN A 183 12.88 4.09 -6.64
C GLN A 183 13.63 5.29 -7.20
N GLU A 184 13.87 5.33 -8.51
CA GLU A 184 14.53 6.44 -9.19
C GLU A 184 13.73 7.75 -9.04
N LEU A 185 12.39 7.69 -9.16
CA LEU A 185 11.50 8.81 -8.90
C LEU A 185 11.66 9.33 -7.46
N TYR A 186 11.62 8.43 -6.48
CA TYR A 186 11.82 8.78 -5.07
C TYR A 186 13.18 9.43 -4.84
N GLU A 187 14.25 8.84 -5.36
CA GLU A 187 15.61 9.36 -5.20
C GLU A 187 15.79 10.74 -5.86
N ALA A 188 15.18 10.95 -7.03
CA ALA A 188 15.21 12.24 -7.74
C ALA A 188 14.48 13.30 -6.89
N ALA A 189 13.26 13.00 -6.42
CA ALA A 189 12.50 13.94 -5.61
C ALA A 189 13.21 14.31 -4.31
N VAL A 190 13.77 13.33 -3.59
CA VAL A 190 14.53 13.56 -2.34
C VAL A 190 15.78 14.42 -2.58
N LYS A 191 16.41 14.32 -3.76
CA LYS A 191 17.55 15.17 -4.15
C LYS A 191 17.15 16.56 -4.67
N GLY A 192 15.83 16.83 -4.78
CA GLY A 192 15.29 18.08 -5.33
C GLY A 192 15.28 18.14 -6.86
N ASP A 193 15.61 17.03 -7.57
CA ASP A 193 15.51 16.93 -9.03
C ASP A 193 14.07 16.63 -9.44
N MET A 194 13.22 17.65 -9.34
CA MET A 194 11.81 17.54 -9.66
C MET A 194 11.54 17.40 -11.15
N GLU A 195 12.45 17.80 -12.03
CA GLU A 195 12.36 17.58 -13.48
C GLU A 195 12.39 16.07 -13.78
N THR A 196 13.38 15.36 -13.25
CA THR A 196 13.47 13.88 -13.39
C THR A 196 12.32 13.19 -12.69
N ALA A 197 11.94 13.60 -11.48
CA ALA A 197 10.83 13.00 -10.74
C ALA A 197 9.50 13.11 -11.49
N ASN A 198 9.19 14.28 -12.06
CA ASN A 198 7.97 14.52 -12.84
C ASN A 198 7.96 13.75 -14.16
N ARG A 199 9.09 13.67 -14.88
CA ARG A 199 9.20 12.84 -16.06
C ARG A 199 8.90 11.37 -15.76
N LEU A 200 9.51 10.83 -14.70
CA LEU A 200 9.25 9.44 -14.26
C LEU A 200 7.80 9.25 -13.78
N GLN A 201 7.20 10.28 -13.16
CA GLN A 201 5.78 10.26 -12.80
C GLN A 201 4.89 10.11 -14.03
N ASP A 202 5.16 10.85 -15.11
CA ASP A 202 4.39 10.76 -16.36
C ASP A 202 4.54 9.38 -17.01
N GLU A 203 5.76 8.83 -17.03
CA GLU A 203 6.04 7.49 -17.54
C GLU A 203 5.30 6.41 -16.72
N THR A 204 5.37 6.46 -15.38
CA THR A 204 4.68 5.51 -14.51
C THR A 204 3.16 5.65 -14.59
N ASN A 205 2.62 6.86 -14.81
CA ASN A 205 1.21 7.10 -15.07
C ASN A 205 0.75 6.47 -16.40
N ALA A 206 1.56 6.55 -17.44
CA ALA A 206 1.27 5.89 -18.71
C ALA A 206 1.24 4.36 -18.58
N ILE A 207 2.16 3.79 -17.79
CA ILE A 207 2.18 2.36 -17.46
C ILE A 207 0.94 1.97 -16.65
N ALA A 208 0.54 2.76 -15.66
CA ALA A 208 -0.64 2.50 -14.85
C ALA A 208 -1.93 2.40 -15.67
N LYS A 209 -2.08 3.21 -16.73
CA LYS A 209 -3.23 3.15 -17.65
C LYS A 209 -3.37 1.78 -18.33
N ILE A 210 -2.27 1.04 -18.56
CA ILE A 210 -2.33 -0.28 -19.21
C ILE A 210 -3.23 -1.23 -18.42
N TYR A 211 -3.20 -1.18 -17.08
CA TYR A 211 -3.97 -2.10 -16.25
C TYR A 211 -5.17 -1.48 -15.53
N GLN A 212 -5.23 -0.15 -15.40
CA GLN A 212 -6.31 0.53 -14.64
C GLN A 212 -7.43 1.07 -15.52
N GLU A 213 -7.13 1.53 -16.75
CA GLU A 213 -8.09 2.25 -17.56
C GLU A 213 -9.31 1.41 -17.91
N GLY A 214 -10.51 1.95 -17.61
CA GLY A 214 -11.79 1.30 -17.90
C GLY A 214 -12.10 0.04 -17.06
N ARG A 215 -11.35 -0.20 -15.96
CA ARG A 215 -11.49 -1.41 -15.12
C ARG A 215 -11.88 -1.07 -13.69
N THR A 216 -12.62 -1.98 -13.08
CA THR A 216 -12.81 -1.99 -11.62
C THR A 216 -11.49 -2.27 -10.92
N LEU A 217 -11.44 -2.05 -9.59
CA LEU A 217 -10.25 -2.37 -8.81
C LEU A 217 -9.85 -3.85 -8.97
N GLY A 218 -10.81 -4.78 -8.84
CA GLY A 218 -10.53 -6.21 -8.96
C GLY A 218 -9.97 -6.59 -10.33
N GLU A 219 -10.56 -6.10 -11.42
CA GLU A 219 -10.05 -6.32 -12.77
C GLU A 219 -8.66 -5.72 -12.98
N SER A 220 -8.39 -4.56 -12.36
CA SER A 220 -7.07 -3.92 -12.41
C SER A 220 -6.00 -4.77 -11.73
N LEU A 221 -6.32 -5.43 -10.61
CA LEU A 221 -5.38 -6.33 -9.94
C LEU A 221 -5.03 -7.55 -10.81
N THR A 222 -6.03 -8.13 -11.47
CA THR A 222 -5.80 -9.22 -12.45
C THR A 222 -4.94 -8.73 -13.61
N ALA A 223 -5.26 -7.57 -14.19
CA ALA A 223 -4.51 -6.97 -15.28
C ALA A 223 -3.03 -6.69 -14.89
N LEU A 224 -2.79 -6.24 -13.65
CA LEU A 224 -1.43 -6.04 -13.14
C LEU A 224 -0.66 -7.37 -13.05
N LYS A 225 -1.30 -8.47 -12.60
CA LYS A 225 -0.66 -9.80 -12.62
C LYS A 225 -0.33 -10.28 -14.02
N VAL A 226 -1.17 -10.00 -15.02
CA VAL A 226 -0.87 -10.29 -16.43
C VAL A 226 0.41 -9.53 -16.87
N MET A 227 0.56 -8.27 -16.46
CA MET A 227 1.80 -7.52 -16.73
C MET A 227 3.00 -8.16 -16.04
N MET A 228 2.86 -8.54 -14.76
CA MET A 228 3.93 -9.21 -14.00
C MET A 228 4.31 -10.57 -14.58
N GLN A 229 3.37 -11.30 -15.17
CA GLN A 229 3.63 -12.56 -15.88
C GLN A 229 4.57 -12.36 -17.08
N VAL A 230 4.49 -11.23 -17.78
CA VAL A 230 5.40 -10.91 -18.90
C VAL A 230 6.87 -10.93 -18.45
N ASP A 231 7.12 -10.62 -17.18
CA ASP A 231 8.45 -10.66 -16.55
C ASP A 231 8.77 -11.99 -15.86
N GLY A 232 7.86 -12.96 -15.94
CA GLY A 232 8.02 -14.26 -15.28
C GLY A 232 7.94 -14.19 -13.73
N LEU A 233 7.35 -13.11 -13.18
CA LEU A 233 7.27 -12.91 -11.73
C LEU A 233 6.17 -13.76 -11.09
N CYS A 234 5.04 -13.94 -11.77
CA CYS A 234 3.92 -14.77 -11.30
C CYS A 234 3.01 -15.16 -12.46
N ASP A 235 2.17 -16.19 -12.25
CA ASP A 235 1.02 -16.43 -13.10
C ASP A 235 -0.16 -15.52 -12.72
N PRO A 236 -1.08 -15.19 -13.66
CA PRO A 236 -2.17 -14.24 -13.42
C PRO A 236 -3.37 -14.89 -12.73
N TYR A 237 -3.13 -15.84 -11.83
CA TYR A 237 -4.18 -16.42 -11.00
C TYR A 237 -4.60 -15.45 -9.90
N MET A 238 -5.90 -15.42 -9.63
CA MET A 238 -6.50 -14.59 -8.59
C MET A 238 -7.10 -15.47 -7.49
N LEU A 239 -7.00 -15.01 -6.26
CA LEU A 239 -7.76 -15.60 -5.16
C LEU A 239 -9.23 -15.20 -5.28
N ALA A 240 -10.14 -16.15 -5.04
CA ALA A 240 -11.57 -15.84 -4.99
C ALA A 240 -11.86 -14.74 -3.94
N PRO A 241 -12.83 -13.82 -4.19
CA PRO A 241 -13.80 -13.82 -5.28
C PRO A 241 -13.32 -13.19 -6.60
N LEU A 242 -12.08 -12.74 -6.67
CA LEU A 242 -11.54 -12.19 -7.91
C LEU A 242 -11.33 -13.31 -8.94
N THR A 243 -11.37 -12.93 -10.21
CA THR A 243 -11.30 -13.88 -11.34
C THR A 243 -10.30 -13.39 -12.39
N ARG A 244 -9.87 -14.28 -13.25
CA ARG A 244 -9.10 -13.92 -14.45
C ARG A 244 -9.92 -13.06 -15.40
N LEU A 245 -9.24 -12.26 -16.21
CA LEU A 245 -9.85 -11.54 -17.32
C LEU A 245 -10.06 -12.49 -18.54
N PRO A 246 -10.93 -12.11 -19.50
CA PRO A 246 -11.04 -12.83 -20.76
C PRO A 246 -9.68 -12.91 -21.47
N GLU A 247 -9.39 -14.04 -22.08
CA GLU A 247 -8.09 -14.34 -22.73
C GLU A 247 -7.65 -13.25 -23.73
N ALA A 248 -8.58 -12.73 -24.53
CA ALA A 248 -8.30 -11.67 -25.49
C ALA A 248 -7.83 -10.37 -24.81
N VAL A 249 -8.42 -10.04 -23.63
CA VAL A 249 -8.05 -8.86 -22.84
C VAL A 249 -6.67 -9.07 -22.19
N GLU A 250 -6.40 -10.27 -21.66
CA GLU A 250 -5.08 -10.61 -21.11
C GLU A 250 -3.99 -10.53 -22.19
N ALA A 251 -4.28 -11.04 -23.40
CA ALA A 251 -3.35 -10.97 -24.53
C ALA A 251 -3.01 -9.51 -24.95
N GLU A 252 -4.03 -8.62 -24.97
CA GLU A 252 -3.82 -7.20 -25.25
C GLU A 252 -2.94 -6.53 -24.17
N ILE A 253 -3.28 -6.77 -22.88
CA ILE A 253 -2.51 -6.24 -21.76
C ILE A 253 -1.04 -6.71 -21.84
N ALA A 254 -0.82 -8.00 -22.08
CA ALA A 254 0.52 -8.57 -22.20
C ALA A 254 1.29 -7.98 -23.38
N ALA A 255 0.63 -7.74 -24.52
CA ALA A 255 1.25 -7.09 -25.68
C ALA A 255 1.72 -5.66 -25.36
N ARG A 256 0.87 -4.87 -24.67
CA ARG A 256 1.21 -3.50 -24.22
C ARG A 256 2.32 -3.51 -23.17
N ALA A 257 2.28 -4.45 -22.23
CA ALA A 257 3.30 -4.57 -21.17
C ALA A 257 4.69 -4.88 -21.75
N ARG A 258 4.80 -5.69 -22.82
CA ARG A 258 6.08 -5.97 -23.47
C ARG A 258 6.73 -4.75 -24.13
N GLN A 259 5.97 -3.70 -24.41
CA GLN A 259 6.47 -2.46 -25.02
C GLN A 259 7.01 -1.47 -23.96
N VAL A 260 6.78 -1.75 -22.67
CA VAL A 260 7.30 -0.90 -21.58
C VAL A 260 8.81 -1.08 -21.50
N VAL A 261 9.54 0.03 -21.70
CA VAL A 261 11.01 0.08 -21.47
C VAL A 261 11.22 0.21 -19.94
N ARG A 262 12.15 -0.60 -19.40
CA ARG A 262 12.40 -0.68 -17.95
C ARG A 262 13.86 -0.59 -17.60
#